data_731d6713ac58a6288573a01508b00937
#
_entry.id   731d6713ac58a6288573a01508b00937
#
_cell.length_a   1.000
_cell.length_b   1.000
_cell.length_c   1.000
_cell.angle_alpha   90.00
_cell.angle_beta   90.00
_cell.angle_gamma   90.00
#
_symmetry.space_group_name_H-M   'P 1'
#
loop_
_entity.id
_entity.type
_entity.pdbx_description
1 polymer ?
#
loop_
_entity_poly.entity_id
_entity_poly.type
_entity_poly.pdbx_seq_one_letter_code
_entity_poly.pdbx_strand_id
1 'polypeptide(L)'
;MKNHIYRSSRVAFAAIAAASLCLVTPVKAADENKTDTKTESKLSAGDKRFVKKAYKGGMEEVETAKMAKEKAKNDATKEVADRMVTDHTKANDRLMEIAKEENLDLSKVEAKPATISGDDFDKEYLTMLKKDHEKTIAMFEKEANDTGAKEDSDVVKFAKETLPTLKEHLQMVEEALAKAK
;
A
#
# COMPACT_ATOMS: atom_id res chain seq x y z
N MET A 1 47.92 10.69 20.86
CA MET A 1 48.70 9.84 21.79
C MET A 1 47.84 9.48 23.00
N LYS A 2 47.44 8.25 23.13
CA LYS A 2 47.20 7.43 24.33
C LYS A 2 46.51 6.15 23.92
N ASN A 3 47.34 5.12 23.78
CA ASN A 3 46.94 3.72 23.60
C ASN A 3 46.34 3.20 24.90
N HIS A 4 45.23 2.47 24.83
CA HIS A 4 44.82 1.58 25.91
C HIS A 4 44.81 0.14 25.40
N ILE A 5 45.81 -0.58 25.88
CA ILE A 5 46.03 -2.01 25.71
C ILE A 5 45.10 -2.76 26.65
N TYR A 6 44.22 -3.62 26.14
CA TYR A 6 43.44 -4.53 26.97
C TYR A 6 44.12 -5.91 27.01
N ARG A 7 44.46 -6.24 28.22
CA ARG A 7 45.27 -7.39 28.67
C ARG A 7 44.40 -8.64 28.76
N SER A 8 44.83 -9.69 28.07
CA SER A 8 44.25 -11.04 28.13
C SER A 8 44.48 -11.64 29.51
N SER A 9 43.41 -12.17 30.12
CA SER A 9 43.52 -13.13 31.23
C SER A 9 43.06 -14.50 30.75
N ARG A 10 44.04 -15.42 30.66
CA ARG A 10 43.81 -16.86 30.49
C ARG A 10 43.54 -17.44 31.88
N VAL A 11 42.41 -18.09 32.05
CA VAL A 11 42.16 -18.98 33.20
C VAL A 11 41.99 -20.39 32.65
N ALA A 12 42.95 -21.23 32.99
CA ALA A 12 42.91 -22.66 32.78
C ALA A 12 42.13 -23.33 33.91
N PHE A 13 41.17 -24.17 33.60
CA PHE A 13 40.61 -25.09 34.56
C PHE A 13 40.61 -26.54 34.00
N ALA A 14 41.07 -27.41 34.90
CA ALA A 14 41.46 -28.78 34.72
C ALA A 14 40.26 -29.70 34.45
N ALA A 15 40.58 -30.79 33.76
CA ALA A 15 39.71 -31.91 33.42
C ALA A 15 39.34 -32.71 34.69
N ILE A 16 38.05 -33.11 34.77
CA ILE A 16 37.62 -34.27 35.55
C ILE A 16 36.76 -35.11 34.64
N ALA A 17 37.25 -36.29 34.28
CA ALA A 17 36.56 -37.33 33.55
C ALA A 17 35.63 -38.08 34.52
N ALA A 18 34.34 -38.05 34.29
CA ALA A 18 33.39 -39.00 34.85
C ALA A 18 32.61 -39.65 33.70
N ALA A 19 32.95 -40.91 33.44
CA ALA A 19 32.23 -41.74 32.52
C ALA A 19 30.89 -42.12 33.12
N SER A 20 29.80 -41.58 32.56
CA SER A 20 28.44 -41.99 32.83
C SER A 20 27.85 -42.57 31.57
N LEU A 21 27.68 -43.84 31.53
CA LEU A 21 27.05 -44.61 30.46
C LEU A 21 25.54 -44.38 30.51
N CYS A 22 25.05 -43.38 29.74
CA CYS A 22 23.62 -43.20 29.54
C CYS A 22 23.17 -43.87 28.24
N LEU A 23 22.28 -44.83 28.39
CA LEU A 23 21.53 -45.45 27.29
C LEU A 23 20.85 -44.36 26.45
N VAL A 24 21.31 -44.22 25.22
CA VAL A 24 20.66 -43.37 24.20
C VAL A 24 19.47 -44.15 23.68
N THR A 25 18.28 -43.86 24.17
CA THR A 25 17.04 -44.20 23.45
C THR A 25 16.93 -43.26 22.23
N PRO A 26 16.63 -43.77 21.02
CA PRO A 26 16.38 -42.88 19.89
C PRO A 26 15.09 -42.11 20.15
N VAL A 27 15.20 -40.84 20.48
CA VAL A 27 14.08 -39.91 20.38
C VAL A 27 13.76 -39.79 18.91
N LYS A 28 12.63 -40.40 18.50
CA LYS A 28 12.01 -40.19 17.22
C LYS A 28 11.78 -38.68 17.07
N ALA A 29 12.54 -38.05 16.16
CA ALA A 29 12.33 -36.68 15.78
C ALA A 29 10.86 -36.52 15.41
N ALA A 30 10.12 -35.77 16.21
CA ALA A 30 8.81 -35.33 15.85
C ALA A 30 9.02 -34.42 14.63
N ASP A 31 8.49 -34.84 13.52
CA ASP A 31 8.32 -34.06 12.30
C ASP A 31 7.52 -32.81 12.71
N GLU A 32 8.23 -31.69 12.92
CA GLU A 32 7.59 -30.39 13.04
C GLU A 32 6.98 -30.10 11.66
N ASN A 33 5.82 -30.67 11.41
CA ASN A 33 4.92 -30.24 10.37
C ASN A 33 4.55 -28.78 10.69
N LYS A 34 5.39 -27.86 10.25
CA LYS A 34 5.12 -26.43 10.22
C LYS A 34 3.97 -26.24 9.23
N THR A 35 2.78 -26.49 9.69
CA THR A 35 1.57 -26.05 9.02
C THR A 35 1.65 -24.55 9.02
N ASP A 36 2.09 -23.96 7.91
CA ASP A 36 1.85 -22.57 7.57
C ASP A 36 0.33 -22.41 7.52
N THR A 37 -0.25 -22.18 8.67
CA THR A 37 -1.64 -21.76 8.80
C THR A 37 -1.66 -20.33 8.24
N LYS A 38 -1.76 -20.22 6.92
CA LYS A 38 -2.06 -18.97 6.25
C LYS A 38 -3.39 -18.51 6.85
N THR A 39 -3.29 -17.63 7.84
CA THR A 39 -4.46 -17.04 8.49
C THR A 39 -5.26 -16.36 7.39
N GLU A 40 -6.44 -16.87 7.09
CA GLU A 40 -7.28 -16.29 6.04
C GLU A 40 -7.71 -14.88 6.44
N SER A 41 -7.72 -13.99 5.48
CA SER A 41 -8.21 -12.63 5.65
C SER A 41 -9.65 -12.61 6.15
N LYS A 42 -9.92 -11.82 7.18
CA LYS A 42 -11.25 -11.62 7.76
C LYS A 42 -12.16 -10.70 6.94
N LEU A 43 -11.60 -10.07 5.92
CA LEU A 43 -12.35 -9.18 5.03
C LEU A 43 -13.41 -9.96 4.23
N SER A 44 -14.55 -9.33 4.02
CA SER A 44 -15.56 -9.83 3.08
C SER A 44 -14.99 -9.91 1.65
N ALA A 45 -15.66 -10.63 0.77
CA ALA A 45 -15.28 -10.65 -0.64
C ALA A 45 -15.47 -9.27 -1.31
N GLY A 46 -16.37 -8.42 -0.78
CA GLY A 46 -16.57 -7.05 -1.18
C GLY A 46 -15.36 -6.19 -0.83
N ASP A 47 -15.00 -6.16 0.46
CA ASP A 47 -13.86 -5.39 0.97
C ASP A 47 -12.55 -5.77 0.26
N LYS A 48 -12.30 -7.08 0.07
CA LYS A 48 -11.13 -7.55 -0.67
C LYS A 48 -11.05 -6.99 -2.09
N ARG A 49 -12.20 -6.93 -2.78
CA ARG A 49 -12.27 -6.35 -4.13
C ARG A 49 -12.07 -4.84 -4.09
N PHE A 50 -12.68 -4.15 -3.12
CA PHE A 50 -12.52 -2.72 -2.93
C PHE A 50 -11.06 -2.38 -2.68
N VAL A 51 -10.41 -2.98 -1.68
CA VAL A 51 -8.99 -2.74 -1.34
C VAL A 51 -8.08 -2.95 -2.55
N LYS A 52 -8.22 -4.08 -3.27
CA LYS A 52 -7.42 -4.35 -4.46
C LYS A 52 -7.65 -3.32 -5.57
N LYS A 53 -8.90 -2.91 -5.79
CA LYS A 53 -9.26 -1.96 -6.84
C LYS A 53 -8.80 -0.54 -6.50
N ALA A 54 -8.98 -0.12 -5.25
CA ALA A 54 -8.50 1.19 -4.76
C ALA A 54 -6.97 1.27 -4.82
N TYR A 55 -6.27 0.23 -4.34
CA TYR A 55 -4.81 0.17 -4.40
C TYR A 55 -4.28 0.21 -5.84
N LYS A 56 -4.88 -0.58 -6.74
CA LYS A 56 -4.50 -0.57 -8.17
C LYS A 56 -4.69 0.81 -8.78
N GLY A 57 -5.88 1.40 -8.62
CA GLY A 57 -6.20 2.73 -9.17
C GLY A 57 -5.25 3.80 -8.64
N GLY A 58 -4.99 3.81 -7.34
CA GLY A 58 -4.05 4.75 -6.72
C GLY A 58 -2.63 4.62 -7.27
N MET A 59 -2.13 3.40 -7.52
CA MET A 59 -0.83 3.19 -8.17
C MET A 59 -0.83 3.71 -9.62
N GLU A 60 -1.89 3.42 -10.39
CA GLU A 60 -2.03 3.88 -11.77
C GLU A 60 -2.05 5.42 -11.85
N GLU A 61 -2.76 6.07 -10.91
CA GLU A 61 -2.80 7.54 -10.82
C GLU A 61 -1.46 8.13 -10.42
N VAL A 62 -0.73 7.54 -9.45
CA VAL A 62 0.61 8.00 -9.08
C VAL A 62 1.57 7.97 -10.27
N GLU A 63 1.63 6.86 -11.01
CA GLU A 63 2.53 6.75 -12.15
C GLU A 63 2.13 7.68 -13.31
N THR A 64 0.82 7.82 -13.56
CA THR A 64 0.32 8.75 -14.57
C THR A 64 0.58 10.21 -14.18
N ALA A 65 0.43 10.55 -12.91
CA ALA A 65 0.70 11.89 -12.39
C ALA A 65 2.19 12.25 -12.44
N LYS A 66 3.10 11.30 -12.13
CA LYS A 66 4.54 11.51 -12.32
C LYS A 66 4.87 11.86 -13.77
N MET A 67 4.29 11.15 -14.73
CA MET A 67 4.44 11.48 -16.14
C MET A 67 3.86 12.85 -16.48
N ALA A 68 2.72 13.21 -15.87
CA ALA A 68 2.08 14.51 -16.11
C ALA A 68 2.92 15.68 -15.57
N LYS A 69 3.60 15.53 -14.45
CA LYS A 69 4.55 16.54 -13.93
C LYS A 69 5.65 16.88 -14.94
N GLU A 70 6.09 15.89 -15.72
CA GLU A 70 7.14 16.08 -16.73
C GLU A 70 6.61 16.66 -18.05
N LYS A 71 5.39 16.27 -18.47
CA LYS A 71 4.85 16.57 -19.79
C LYS A 71 3.90 17.74 -19.84
N ALA A 72 3.23 18.07 -18.73
CA ALA A 72 2.28 19.16 -18.68
C ALA A 72 2.97 20.50 -18.93
N LYS A 73 2.30 21.36 -19.69
CA LYS A 73 2.75 22.72 -20.02
C LYS A 73 2.14 23.75 -19.07
N ASN A 74 0.93 23.48 -18.59
CA ASN A 74 0.19 24.39 -17.73
C ASN A 74 0.56 24.13 -16.25
N ASP A 75 0.85 25.20 -15.51
CA ASP A 75 1.23 25.10 -14.10
C ASP A 75 0.09 24.56 -13.22
N ALA A 76 -1.18 24.88 -13.54
CA ALA A 76 -2.32 24.30 -12.83
C ALA A 76 -2.41 22.79 -13.02
N THR A 77 -2.06 22.25 -14.19
CA THR A 77 -2.00 20.81 -14.45
C THR A 77 -0.88 20.16 -13.65
N LYS A 78 0.28 20.80 -13.54
CA LYS A 78 1.40 20.31 -12.72
C LYS A 78 1.04 20.28 -11.24
N GLU A 79 0.36 21.31 -10.75
CA GLU A 79 -0.11 21.38 -9.36
C GLU A 79 -1.08 20.23 -9.04
N VAL A 80 -2.05 19.98 -9.94
CA VAL A 80 -2.94 18.80 -9.84
C VAL A 80 -2.13 17.53 -9.79
N ALA A 81 -1.14 17.35 -10.68
CA ALA A 81 -0.32 16.15 -10.74
C ALA A 81 0.51 15.96 -9.46
N ASP A 82 1.09 17.03 -8.90
CA ASP A 82 1.80 16.97 -7.61
C ASP A 82 0.89 16.52 -6.47
N ARG A 83 -0.32 17.04 -6.44
CA ARG A 83 -1.33 16.65 -5.44
C ARG A 83 -1.73 15.18 -5.58
N MET A 84 -1.94 14.70 -6.82
CA MET A 84 -2.23 13.27 -7.08
C MET A 84 -1.10 12.36 -6.59
N VAL A 85 0.16 12.67 -6.89
CA VAL A 85 1.30 11.89 -6.41
C VAL A 85 1.31 11.81 -4.89
N THR A 86 1.15 12.95 -4.22
CA THR A 86 1.25 13.03 -2.77
C THR A 86 0.15 12.24 -2.07
N ASP A 87 -1.10 12.51 -2.43
CA ASP A 87 -2.24 11.98 -1.70
C ASP A 87 -2.51 10.50 -2.03
N HIS A 88 -2.34 10.10 -3.30
CA HIS A 88 -2.52 8.69 -3.67
C HIS A 88 -1.37 7.81 -3.17
N THR A 89 -0.15 8.31 -3.04
CA THR A 89 0.93 7.56 -2.37
C THR A 89 0.55 7.29 -0.92
N LYS A 90 0.13 8.32 -0.17
CA LYS A 90 -0.31 8.16 1.22
C LYS A 90 -1.50 7.20 1.37
N ALA A 91 -2.48 7.29 0.47
CA ALA A 91 -3.63 6.39 0.48
C ALA A 91 -3.22 4.94 0.19
N ASN A 92 -2.30 4.71 -0.75
CA ASN A 92 -1.77 3.39 -1.06
C ASN A 92 -0.99 2.79 0.10
N ASP A 93 -0.19 3.58 0.82
CA ASP A 93 0.51 3.14 2.02
C ASP A 93 -0.47 2.65 3.08
N ARG A 94 -1.57 3.38 3.31
CA ARG A 94 -2.63 2.96 4.24
C ARG A 94 -3.34 1.67 3.77
N LEU A 95 -3.59 1.52 2.48
CA LEU A 95 -4.17 0.28 1.92
C LEU A 95 -3.22 -0.93 2.08
N MET A 96 -1.91 -0.72 1.97
CA MET A 96 -0.93 -1.78 2.24
C MET A 96 -0.92 -2.18 3.72
N GLU A 97 -1.05 -1.24 4.64
CA GLU A 97 -1.18 -1.53 6.08
C GLU A 97 -2.43 -2.37 6.34
N ILE A 98 -3.61 -1.94 5.87
CA ILE A 98 -4.87 -2.68 5.99
C ILE A 98 -4.73 -4.08 5.40
N ALA A 99 -4.16 -4.20 4.21
CA ALA A 99 -3.97 -5.49 3.55
C ALA A 99 -3.07 -6.42 4.36
N LYS A 100 -2.00 -5.90 4.98
CA LYS A 100 -1.09 -6.65 5.85
C LYS A 100 -1.79 -7.12 7.12
N GLU A 101 -2.52 -6.25 7.80
CA GLU A 101 -3.27 -6.57 9.02
C GLU A 101 -4.33 -7.64 8.76
N GLU A 102 -4.95 -7.58 7.59
CA GLU A 102 -6.02 -8.48 7.16
C GLU A 102 -5.53 -9.70 6.36
N ASN A 103 -4.22 -9.92 6.24
CA ASN A 103 -3.62 -11.02 5.46
C ASN A 103 -4.10 -11.06 3.99
N LEU A 104 -4.34 -9.88 3.39
CA LEU A 104 -4.71 -9.75 1.99
C LEU A 104 -3.46 -9.56 1.13
N ASP A 105 -3.22 -10.47 0.21
CA ASP A 105 -2.08 -10.39 -0.71
C ASP A 105 -2.36 -9.37 -1.84
N LEU A 106 -1.55 -8.31 -1.88
CA LEU A 106 -1.53 -7.29 -2.93
C LEU A 106 -0.36 -7.44 -3.91
N SER A 107 0.54 -8.41 -3.71
CA SER A 107 1.77 -8.56 -4.53
C SER A 107 1.51 -8.83 -6.00
N LYS A 108 0.32 -9.33 -6.33
CA LYS A 108 -0.11 -9.62 -7.71
C LYS A 108 -0.92 -8.48 -8.35
N VAL A 109 -1.07 -7.37 -7.64
CA VAL A 109 -1.78 -6.21 -8.19
C VAL A 109 -0.82 -5.45 -9.10
N GLU A 110 -1.05 -5.53 -10.38
CA GLU A 110 -0.28 -4.78 -11.38
C GLU A 110 -1.01 -3.47 -11.71
N ALA A 111 -0.25 -2.38 -11.74
CA ALA A 111 -0.71 -1.07 -12.17
C ALA A 111 0.01 -0.66 -13.45
N LYS A 112 -0.72 -0.04 -14.35
CA LYS A 112 -0.17 0.52 -15.59
C LYS A 112 -0.61 1.96 -15.70
N PRO A 113 0.33 2.90 -15.93
CA PRO A 113 -0.04 4.30 -16.13
C PRO A 113 -0.97 4.42 -17.34
N ALA A 114 -1.85 5.40 -17.29
CA ALA A 114 -2.72 5.69 -18.42
C ALA A 114 -1.93 6.20 -19.63
N THR A 115 -2.37 5.83 -20.81
CA THR A 115 -1.83 6.39 -22.04
C THR A 115 -2.58 7.68 -22.37
N ILE A 116 -1.87 8.79 -22.42
CA ILE A 116 -2.37 10.09 -22.84
C ILE A 116 -1.88 10.32 -24.27
N SER A 117 -2.76 10.35 -25.24
CA SER A 117 -2.43 10.29 -26.69
C SER A 117 -2.93 11.46 -27.53
N GLY A 118 -3.61 12.44 -26.94
CA GLY A 118 -4.09 13.63 -27.67
C GLY A 118 -3.02 14.69 -27.91
N ASP A 119 -3.31 15.64 -28.79
CA ASP A 119 -2.42 16.76 -29.11
C ASP A 119 -2.30 17.76 -27.94
N ASP A 120 -3.32 17.83 -27.09
CA ASP A 120 -3.36 18.65 -25.88
C ASP A 120 -3.25 17.76 -24.65
N PHE A 121 -2.03 17.48 -24.22
CA PHE A 121 -1.72 16.62 -23.09
C PHE A 121 -2.42 17.07 -21.80
N ASP A 122 -2.41 18.36 -21.51
CA ASP A 122 -2.99 18.90 -20.27
C ASP A 122 -4.49 18.64 -20.19
N LYS A 123 -5.20 18.96 -21.25
CA LYS A 123 -6.64 18.74 -21.34
C LYS A 123 -7.02 17.26 -21.28
N GLU A 124 -6.29 16.41 -22.00
CA GLU A 124 -6.51 14.96 -22.02
C GLU A 124 -6.29 14.34 -20.63
N TYR A 125 -5.19 14.70 -19.96
CA TYR A 125 -4.88 14.25 -18.62
C TYR A 125 -5.96 14.66 -17.63
N LEU A 126 -6.32 15.93 -17.59
CA LEU A 126 -7.35 16.44 -16.67
C LEU A 126 -8.74 15.84 -16.95
N THR A 127 -9.09 15.63 -18.24
CA THR A 127 -10.35 14.99 -18.62
C THR A 127 -10.41 13.53 -18.16
N MET A 128 -9.30 12.81 -18.30
CA MET A 128 -9.17 11.45 -17.78
C MET A 128 -9.32 11.43 -16.26
N LEU A 129 -8.58 12.28 -15.54
CA LEU A 129 -8.66 12.37 -14.08
C LEU A 129 -10.08 12.66 -13.59
N LYS A 130 -10.78 13.63 -14.22
CA LYS A 130 -12.17 13.93 -13.89
C LYS A 130 -13.03 12.67 -13.91
N LYS A 131 -13.00 11.94 -15.03
CA LYS A 131 -13.79 10.73 -15.22
C LYS A 131 -13.45 9.63 -14.23
N ASP A 132 -12.16 9.48 -13.89
CA ASP A 132 -11.71 8.44 -12.99
C ASP A 132 -12.03 8.79 -11.54
N HIS A 133 -11.93 10.06 -11.12
CA HIS A 133 -12.37 10.52 -9.81
C HIS A 133 -13.87 10.39 -9.61
N GLU A 134 -14.71 10.73 -10.60
CA GLU A 134 -16.16 10.51 -10.53
C GLU A 134 -16.52 9.05 -10.23
N LYS A 135 -15.85 8.10 -10.90
CA LYS A 135 -16.05 6.66 -10.66
C LYS A 135 -15.51 6.20 -9.31
N THR A 136 -14.35 6.72 -8.93
CA THR A 136 -13.69 6.37 -7.68
C THR A 136 -14.50 6.88 -6.50
N ILE A 137 -15.00 8.11 -6.55
CA ILE A 137 -15.91 8.67 -5.53
C ILE A 137 -17.13 7.76 -5.36
N ALA A 138 -17.80 7.37 -6.45
CA ALA A 138 -18.96 6.48 -6.38
C ALA A 138 -18.62 5.11 -5.74
N MET A 139 -17.44 4.56 -6.05
CA MET A 139 -16.95 3.31 -5.44
C MET A 139 -16.70 3.47 -3.93
N PHE A 140 -16.08 4.57 -3.52
CA PHE A 140 -15.79 4.86 -2.12
C PHE A 140 -17.06 5.20 -1.32
N GLU A 141 -18.03 5.91 -1.92
CA GLU A 141 -19.33 6.16 -1.30
C GLU A 141 -20.10 4.86 -1.04
N LYS A 142 -20.05 3.92 -1.99
CA LYS A 142 -20.65 2.61 -1.81
C LYS A 142 -20.01 1.86 -0.63
N GLU A 143 -18.68 1.85 -0.55
CA GLU A 143 -17.96 1.16 0.52
C GLU A 143 -18.20 1.83 1.88
N ALA A 144 -18.14 3.15 1.93
CA ALA A 144 -18.38 3.93 3.15
C ALA A 144 -19.79 3.73 3.75
N ASN A 145 -20.77 3.37 2.91
CA ASN A 145 -22.16 3.13 3.27
C ASN A 145 -22.54 1.64 3.27
N ASP A 146 -21.56 0.73 3.17
CA ASP A 146 -21.86 -0.71 3.17
C ASP A 146 -22.34 -1.16 4.57
N THR A 147 -23.64 -1.42 4.67
CA THR A 147 -24.29 -1.90 5.90
C THR A 147 -24.03 -3.38 6.18
N GLY A 148 -23.46 -4.13 5.24
CA GLY A 148 -23.07 -5.52 5.40
C GLY A 148 -21.64 -5.68 5.98
N ALA A 149 -20.82 -4.64 5.89
CA ALA A 149 -19.54 -4.57 6.56
C ALA A 149 -19.73 -4.20 8.03
N LYS A 150 -18.77 -4.61 8.90
CA LYS A 150 -18.75 -4.07 10.26
C LYS A 150 -18.48 -2.57 10.16
N GLU A 151 -19.33 -1.75 10.74
CA GLU A 151 -19.23 -0.29 10.71
C GLU A 151 -17.87 0.24 11.17
N ASP A 152 -17.20 -0.52 12.03
CA ASP A 152 -15.85 -0.27 12.54
C ASP A 152 -14.72 -0.93 11.74
N SER A 153 -14.99 -1.49 10.54
CA SER A 153 -13.91 -2.09 9.75
C SER A 153 -12.94 -1.01 9.26
N ASP A 154 -11.65 -1.33 9.24
CA ASP A 154 -10.63 -0.39 8.76
C ASP A 154 -10.81 -0.02 7.30
N VAL A 155 -11.45 -0.89 6.51
CA VAL A 155 -11.78 -0.62 5.11
C VAL A 155 -12.88 0.45 5.01
N VAL A 156 -13.95 0.33 5.80
CA VAL A 156 -15.04 1.33 5.83
C VAL A 156 -14.52 2.67 6.36
N LYS A 157 -13.70 2.66 7.41
CA LYS A 157 -13.05 3.88 7.94
C LYS A 157 -12.19 4.54 6.87
N PHE A 158 -11.31 3.77 6.21
CA PHE A 158 -10.49 4.27 5.13
C PHE A 158 -11.33 4.91 4.01
N ALA A 159 -12.41 4.26 3.60
CA ALA A 159 -13.30 4.81 2.58
C ALA A 159 -13.92 6.14 3.03
N LYS A 160 -14.43 6.23 4.26
CA LYS A 160 -15.00 7.45 4.84
C LYS A 160 -13.99 8.59 4.94
N GLU A 161 -12.78 8.29 5.40
CA GLU A 161 -11.70 9.27 5.59
C GLU A 161 -11.11 9.80 4.29
N THR A 162 -11.08 8.95 3.24
CA THR A 162 -10.50 9.32 1.94
C THR A 162 -11.49 10.10 1.05
N LEU A 163 -12.79 9.92 1.22
CA LEU A 163 -13.81 10.56 0.39
C LEU A 163 -13.70 12.10 0.28
N PRO A 164 -13.46 12.85 1.37
CA PRO A 164 -13.27 14.31 1.26
C PRO A 164 -12.12 14.67 0.32
N THR A 165 -10.98 14.01 0.43
CA THR A 165 -9.81 14.25 -0.42
C THR A 165 -10.10 13.95 -1.90
N LEU A 166 -10.81 12.86 -2.20
CA LEU A 166 -11.20 12.55 -3.58
C LEU A 166 -12.13 13.62 -4.18
N LYS A 167 -13.04 14.19 -3.36
CA LYS A 167 -13.92 15.28 -3.79
C LYS A 167 -13.13 16.59 -4.01
N GLU A 168 -12.15 16.88 -3.16
CA GLU A 168 -11.22 18.01 -3.37
C GLU A 168 -10.42 17.83 -4.66
N HIS A 169 -9.92 16.64 -4.95
CA HIS A 169 -9.23 16.34 -6.19
C HIS A 169 -10.12 16.60 -7.42
N LEU A 170 -11.36 16.14 -7.39
CA LEU A 170 -12.30 16.38 -8.49
C LEU A 170 -12.52 17.88 -8.73
N GLN A 171 -12.69 18.66 -7.66
CA GLN A 171 -12.83 20.11 -7.75
C GLN A 171 -11.57 20.75 -8.36
N MET A 172 -10.37 20.39 -7.87
CA MET A 172 -9.11 20.92 -8.42
C MET A 172 -8.96 20.62 -9.91
N VAL A 173 -9.33 19.41 -10.33
CA VAL A 173 -9.30 18.99 -11.74
C VAL A 173 -10.27 19.82 -12.58
N GLU A 174 -11.48 20.07 -12.10
CA GLU A 174 -12.49 20.88 -12.80
C GLU A 174 -12.04 22.34 -12.93
N GLU A 175 -11.44 22.91 -11.89
CA GLU A 175 -10.87 24.25 -11.91
C GLU A 175 -9.69 24.37 -12.90
N ALA A 176 -8.81 23.35 -12.94
CA ALA A 176 -7.71 23.30 -13.89
C ALA A 176 -8.20 23.16 -15.33
N LEU A 177 -9.21 22.34 -15.59
CA LEU A 177 -9.86 22.21 -16.91
C LEU A 177 -10.49 23.52 -17.38
N ALA A 178 -11.06 24.29 -16.47
CA ALA A 178 -11.64 25.59 -16.82
C ALA A 178 -10.57 26.61 -17.26
N LYS A 179 -9.34 26.47 -16.74
CA LYS A 179 -8.19 27.33 -17.08
C LYS A 179 -7.43 26.86 -18.32
N ALA A 180 -7.55 25.58 -18.71
CA ALA A 180 -6.89 24.98 -19.87
C ALA A 180 -7.62 25.20 -21.20
N LYS A 181 -8.53 26.17 -21.28
CA LYS A 181 -9.30 26.54 -22.48
C LYS A 181 -8.53 27.50 -23.38
#